data_e4e1f8f5dc8c98b762a4f0f694fd0fb6
#
_entry.id   e4e1f8f5dc8c98b762a4f0f694fd0fb6
#
_cell.length_a   1.000
_cell.length_b   1.000
_cell.length_c   1.000
_cell.angle_alpha   90.00
_cell.angle_beta   90.00
_cell.angle_gamma   90.00
#
_symmetry.space_group_name_H-M   'P 1'
#
loop_
_entity.id
_entity.type
_entity.pdbx_description
1 polymer ?
#
loop_
_entity_poly.entity_id
_entity_poly.type
_entity_poly.pdbx_seq_one_letter_code
_entity_poly.pdbx_strand_id
1 'polypeptide(L)'
;MQVAFSPGAEIKFEGANNFRELGGYRASDGRQVKYGLLYRGGNLDLLKSEADHARLASLGLREILDLRSAGESAAHPDPAVPGAHYRRVCGMRNADGTEMNFSGQGIERLRQEKEAFERSVGRPVHDFEWFSALYRE
;
A
#
# COMPACT_ATOMS: atom_id res chain seq x y z
N MET A 1 -5.97 -31.62 2.38
CA MET A 1 -7.05 -30.77 2.95
C MET A 1 -6.81 -29.35 2.47
N GLN A 2 -7.57 -28.86 1.51
CA GLN A 2 -7.49 -27.46 1.10
C GLN A 2 -8.03 -26.61 2.26
N VAL A 3 -7.15 -25.81 2.85
CA VAL A 3 -7.59 -24.75 3.74
C VAL A 3 -8.36 -23.77 2.88
N ALA A 4 -9.68 -23.72 3.02
CA ALA A 4 -10.51 -22.75 2.32
C ALA A 4 -10.18 -21.36 2.92
N PHE A 5 -9.30 -20.62 2.27
CA PHE A 5 -9.07 -19.22 2.63
C PHE A 5 -10.31 -18.42 2.25
N SER A 6 -10.81 -17.61 3.16
CA SER A 6 -11.81 -16.62 2.82
C SER A 6 -11.17 -15.55 1.92
N PRO A 7 -11.91 -14.95 0.97
CA PRO A 7 -11.40 -13.86 0.16
C PRO A 7 -10.81 -12.73 1.01
N GLY A 8 -9.62 -12.24 0.64
CA GLY A 8 -8.94 -11.21 1.39
C GLY A 8 -8.34 -11.66 2.72
N ALA A 9 -8.11 -12.96 2.92
CA ALA A 9 -7.52 -13.51 4.13
C ALA A 9 -6.18 -12.85 4.48
N GLU A 10 -6.01 -12.52 5.76
CA GLU A 10 -4.76 -11.95 6.24
C GLU A 10 -3.67 -13.01 6.31
N ILE A 11 -2.50 -12.66 5.79
CA ILE A 11 -1.25 -13.40 6.00
C ILE A 11 -0.49 -12.69 7.11
N LYS A 12 -0.35 -13.36 8.24
CA LYS A 12 0.28 -12.75 9.41
C LYS A 12 1.79 -12.79 9.31
N PHE A 13 2.39 -11.64 9.56
CA PHE A 13 3.81 -11.42 9.77
C PHE A 13 4.03 -10.87 11.19
N GLU A 14 5.25 -10.99 11.71
CA GLU A 14 5.59 -10.44 13.03
C GLU A 14 5.73 -8.91 12.96
N GLY A 15 6.37 -8.41 11.91
CA GLY A 15 6.71 -6.99 11.75
C GLY A 15 5.72 -6.19 10.93
N ALA A 16 4.86 -6.80 10.14
CA ALA A 16 3.94 -6.08 9.26
C ALA A 16 2.49 -6.50 9.48
N ASN A 17 1.61 -5.52 9.41
CA ASN A 17 0.17 -5.72 9.48
C ASN A 17 -0.47 -5.54 8.11
N ASN A 18 -1.71 -6.02 7.98
CA ASN A 18 -2.55 -5.79 6.82
C ASN A 18 -2.02 -6.41 5.50
N PHE A 19 -1.20 -7.46 5.59
CA PHE A 19 -0.78 -8.22 4.41
C PHE A 19 -1.86 -9.25 4.07
N ARG A 20 -2.34 -9.26 2.83
CA ARG A 20 -3.52 -10.03 2.43
C ARG A 20 -3.33 -10.75 1.12
N GLU A 21 -3.85 -11.96 1.05
CA GLU A 21 -4.14 -12.70 -0.17
C GLU A 21 -5.37 -12.11 -0.86
N LEU A 22 -5.30 -11.84 -2.16
CA LEU A 22 -6.43 -11.32 -2.94
C LEU A 22 -7.16 -12.40 -3.75
N GLY A 23 -6.82 -13.67 -3.56
CA GLY A 23 -7.53 -14.79 -4.14
C GLY A 23 -8.92 -14.97 -3.54
N GLY A 24 -9.77 -15.68 -4.25
CA GLY A 24 -11.10 -16.07 -3.79
C GLY A 24 -12.23 -15.10 -4.10
N TYR A 25 -11.95 -13.85 -4.44
CA TYR A 25 -13.00 -12.90 -4.84
C TYR A 25 -13.69 -13.32 -6.13
N ARG A 26 -14.99 -13.22 -6.15
CA ARG A 26 -15.82 -13.55 -7.34
C ARG A 26 -16.03 -12.31 -8.18
N ALA A 27 -15.87 -12.47 -9.50
CA ALA A 27 -16.26 -11.50 -10.50
C ALA A 27 -17.76 -11.61 -10.82
N SER A 28 -18.33 -10.58 -11.45
CA SER A 28 -19.75 -10.54 -11.83
C SER A 28 -20.16 -11.64 -12.82
N ASP A 29 -19.20 -12.16 -13.59
CA ASP A 29 -19.39 -13.25 -14.55
C ASP A 29 -19.24 -14.66 -13.95
N GLY A 30 -19.11 -14.74 -12.59
CA GLY A 30 -18.97 -16.00 -11.87
C GLY A 30 -17.54 -16.54 -11.78
N ARG A 31 -16.58 -15.97 -12.48
CA ARG A 31 -15.15 -16.33 -12.32
C ARG A 31 -14.64 -15.93 -10.95
N GLN A 32 -13.55 -16.52 -10.55
CA GLN A 32 -12.92 -16.28 -9.24
C GLN A 32 -11.44 -15.96 -9.42
N VAL A 33 -10.94 -15.00 -8.65
CA VAL A 33 -9.50 -14.70 -8.58
C VAL A 33 -8.77 -15.93 -8.01
N LYS A 34 -7.72 -16.37 -8.71
CA LYS A 34 -6.93 -17.51 -8.25
C LYS A 34 -6.16 -17.15 -6.98
N TYR A 35 -6.07 -18.12 -6.07
CA TYR A 35 -5.20 -18.02 -4.89
C TYR A 35 -3.73 -18.12 -5.27
N GLY A 36 -2.85 -17.55 -4.45
CA GLY A 36 -1.40 -17.65 -4.59
C GLY A 36 -0.79 -16.76 -5.68
N LEU A 37 -1.52 -15.79 -6.22
CA LEU A 37 -1.06 -14.95 -7.30
C LEU A 37 -0.96 -13.48 -6.97
N LEU A 38 -1.93 -12.94 -6.23
CA LEU A 38 -2.04 -11.52 -5.95
C LEU A 38 -2.10 -11.28 -4.45
N TYR A 39 -1.25 -10.38 -4.00
CA TYR A 39 -1.16 -9.97 -2.59
C TYR A 39 -1.16 -8.45 -2.49
N ARG A 40 -1.58 -7.94 -1.35
CA ARG A 40 -1.39 -6.54 -0.97
C ARG A 40 -0.87 -6.47 0.46
N GLY A 41 -0.07 -5.49 0.75
CA GLY A 41 0.47 -5.28 2.10
C GLY A 41 0.82 -3.83 2.37
N GLY A 42 1.17 -3.55 3.61
CA GLY A 42 1.86 -2.34 4.00
C GLY A 42 3.34 -2.41 3.64
N ASN A 43 4.14 -1.56 4.29
CA ASN A 43 5.57 -1.45 4.05
C ASN A 43 6.30 -2.76 4.37
N LEU A 44 7.05 -3.29 3.42
CA LEU A 44 7.84 -4.50 3.63
C LEU A 44 9.13 -4.24 4.42
N ASP A 45 9.58 -2.99 4.53
CA ASP A 45 10.73 -2.61 5.37
C ASP A 45 10.52 -2.90 6.86
N LEU A 46 9.29 -3.12 7.30
CA LEU A 46 8.96 -3.54 8.66
C LEU A 46 9.24 -5.02 8.94
N LEU A 47 9.44 -5.83 7.90
CA LEU A 47 9.78 -7.25 8.02
C LEU A 47 11.27 -7.38 8.36
N LYS A 48 11.61 -7.51 9.63
CA LYS A 48 13.00 -7.55 10.13
C LYS A 48 13.45 -8.95 10.57
N SER A 49 12.51 -9.83 10.93
CA SER A 49 12.85 -11.15 11.43
C SER A 49 13.18 -12.14 10.31
N GLU A 50 14.01 -13.13 10.60
CA GLU A 50 14.27 -14.24 9.68
C GLU A 50 12.98 -15.02 9.37
N ALA A 51 12.08 -15.15 10.34
CA ALA A 51 10.79 -15.81 10.16
C ALA A 51 9.92 -15.06 9.14
N ASP A 52 9.87 -13.73 9.20
CA ASP A 52 9.15 -12.90 8.24
C ASP A 52 9.76 -12.99 6.85
N HIS A 53 11.09 -12.93 6.73
CA HIS A 53 11.78 -13.07 5.46
C HIS A 53 11.55 -14.46 4.84
N ALA A 54 11.63 -15.52 5.63
CA ALA A 54 11.35 -16.88 5.17
C ALA A 54 9.90 -17.02 4.71
N ARG A 55 8.95 -16.44 5.45
CA ARG A 55 7.55 -16.44 5.09
C ARG A 55 7.28 -15.66 3.81
N LEU A 56 7.86 -14.48 3.65
CA LEU A 56 7.75 -13.69 2.42
C LEU A 56 8.31 -14.44 1.22
N ALA A 57 9.48 -15.04 1.36
CA ALA A 57 10.11 -15.88 0.32
C ALA A 57 9.22 -17.08 -0.05
N SER A 58 8.54 -17.70 0.90
CA SER A 58 7.67 -18.86 0.65
C SER A 58 6.44 -18.54 -0.21
N LEU A 59 6.07 -17.26 -0.35
CA LEU A 59 4.99 -16.83 -1.24
C LEU A 59 5.36 -16.92 -2.73
N GLY A 60 6.64 -17.11 -3.06
CA GLY A 60 7.11 -17.27 -4.44
C GLY A 60 6.83 -16.04 -5.31
N LEU A 61 6.95 -14.84 -4.74
CA LEU A 61 6.69 -13.59 -5.45
C LEU A 61 7.61 -13.45 -6.65
N ARG A 62 7.06 -13.05 -7.79
CA ARG A 62 7.82 -12.75 -9.00
C ARG A 62 7.97 -11.28 -9.27
N GLU A 63 7.02 -10.48 -8.78
CA GLU A 63 7.04 -9.03 -8.91
C GLU A 63 6.55 -8.37 -7.61
N ILE A 64 7.22 -7.30 -7.22
CA ILE A 64 6.82 -6.41 -6.13
C ILE A 64 6.59 -5.05 -6.75
N LEU A 65 5.35 -4.57 -6.68
CA LEU A 65 4.96 -3.25 -7.12
C LEU A 65 4.85 -2.34 -5.91
N ASP A 66 5.81 -1.43 -5.77
CA ASP A 66 5.82 -0.41 -4.74
C ASP A 66 5.08 0.84 -5.23
N LEU A 67 3.99 1.19 -4.58
CA LEU A 67 3.14 2.32 -4.95
C LEU A 67 3.49 3.63 -4.22
N ARG A 68 4.54 3.60 -3.39
CA ARG A 68 5.00 4.77 -2.61
C ARG A 68 5.73 5.79 -3.48
N SER A 69 5.84 7.01 -2.97
CA SER A 69 6.69 8.04 -3.57
C SER A 69 8.18 7.67 -3.52
N ALA A 70 8.99 8.34 -4.33
CA ALA A 70 10.44 8.15 -4.32
C ALA A 70 11.04 8.44 -2.93
N GLY A 71 10.54 9.48 -2.26
CA GLY A 71 11.01 9.85 -0.91
C GLY A 71 10.71 8.79 0.14
N GLU A 72 9.52 8.22 0.11
CA GLU A 72 9.12 7.14 1.04
C GLU A 72 9.93 5.87 0.81
N SER A 73 10.07 5.44 -0.45
CA SER A 73 10.85 4.24 -0.79
C SER A 73 12.33 4.39 -0.44
N ALA A 74 12.90 5.59 -0.61
CA ALA A 74 14.30 5.86 -0.25
C ALA A 74 14.51 5.87 1.27
N ALA A 75 13.56 6.42 2.03
CA ALA A 75 13.62 6.46 3.50
C ALA A 75 13.40 5.06 4.13
N HIS A 76 12.57 4.24 3.50
CA HIS A 76 12.15 2.93 3.98
C HIS A 76 12.23 1.88 2.87
N PRO A 77 13.44 1.51 2.42
CA PRO A 77 13.62 0.57 1.32
C PRO A 77 13.11 -0.82 1.69
N ASP A 78 12.40 -1.43 0.77
CA ASP A 78 11.95 -2.81 0.93
C ASP A 78 13.12 -3.79 0.92
N PRO A 79 13.05 -4.90 1.68
CA PRO A 79 14.06 -5.94 1.62
C PRO A 79 14.09 -6.60 0.24
N ALA A 80 15.28 -7.04 -0.17
CA ALA A 80 15.41 -7.87 -1.36
C ALA A 80 14.70 -9.22 -1.16
N VAL A 81 13.82 -9.57 -2.08
CA VAL A 81 13.10 -10.85 -2.06
C VAL A 81 13.65 -11.74 -3.17
N PRO A 82 14.24 -12.91 -2.84
CA PRO A 82 14.81 -13.80 -3.84
C PRO A 82 13.81 -14.16 -4.94
N GLY A 83 14.19 -14.00 -6.19
CA GLY A 83 13.37 -14.32 -7.36
C GLY A 83 12.31 -13.29 -7.72
N ALA A 84 12.13 -12.24 -6.93
CA ALA A 84 11.19 -11.18 -7.22
C ALA A 84 11.87 -9.97 -7.91
N HIS A 85 11.22 -9.44 -8.94
CA HIS A 85 11.59 -8.19 -9.56
C HIS A 85 10.87 -7.03 -8.83
N TYR A 86 11.63 -6.04 -8.38
CA TYR A 86 11.08 -4.84 -7.74
C TYR A 86 10.86 -3.73 -8.76
N ARG A 87 9.69 -3.12 -8.73
CA ARG A 87 9.35 -1.94 -9.53
C ARG A 87 8.55 -0.95 -8.70
N ARG A 88 8.98 0.31 -8.71
CA ARG A 88 8.22 1.39 -8.09
C ARG A 88 7.40 2.16 -9.12
N VAL A 89 6.14 2.37 -8.81
CA VAL A 89 5.24 3.27 -9.56
C VAL A 89 4.41 4.03 -8.54
N CYS A 90 4.68 5.33 -8.37
CA CYS A 90 3.91 6.11 -7.41
C CYS A 90 2.43 6.13 -7.77
N GLY A 91 1.61 5.64 -6.84
CA GLY A 91 0.16 5.51 -7.02
C GLY A 91 -0.61 6.81 -6.85
N MET A 92 0.02 7.82 -6.25
CA MET A 92 -0.64 9.09 -5.94
C MET A 92 0.19 10.28 -6.41
N ARG A 93 -0.45 11.20 -7.15
CA ARG A 93 0.19 12.40 -7.66
C ARG A 93 -0.64 13.63 -7.32
N ASN A 94 0.06 14.74 -7.12
CA ASN A 94 -0.56 16.05 -7.03
C ASN A 94 -1.08 16.51 -8.41
N ALA A 95 -1.94 17.52 -8.44
CA ALA A 95 -2.47 18.08 -9.68
C ALA A 95 -1.38 18.57 -10.66
N ASP A 96 -0.22 18.99 -10.14
CA ASP A 96 0.95 19.40 -10.93
C ASP A 96 1.78 18.21 -11.48
N GLY A 97 1.34 16.97 -11.23
CA GLY A 97 2.01 15.76 -11.67
C GLY A 97 3.16 15.28 -10.77
N THR A 98 3.52 16.03 -9.73
CA THR A 98 4.53 15.59 -8.75
C THR A 98 4.01 14.45 -7.89
N GLU A 99 4.92 13.60 -7.39
CA GLU A 99 4.55 12.50 -6.52
C GLU A 99 4.09 13.02 -5.16
N MET A 100 2.92 12.53 -4.68
CA MET A 100 2.43 12.82 -3.35
C MET A 100 3.26 12.03 -2.34
N ASN A 101 3.87 12.72 -1.39
CA ASN A 101 4.80 12.13 -0.42
C ASN A 101 4.20 12.16 0.98
N PHE A 102 4.04 11.00 1.60
CA PHE A 102 3.53 10.83 2.97
C PHE A 102 4.65 10.66 4.02
N SER A 103 5.92 10.88 3.67
CA SER A 103 7.00 10.99 4.65
C SER A 103 6.98 12.34 5.37
N GLY A 104 7.82 12.53 6.40
CA GLY A 104 7.75 13.68 7.30
C GLY A 104 7.54 15.05 6.63
N GLN A 105 8.34 15.41 5.63
CA GLN A 105 8.16 16.68 4.89
C GLN A 105 6.89 16.71 4.05
N GLY A 106 6.51 15.57 3.46
CA GLY A 106 5.29 15.46 2.67
C GLY A 106 4.03 15.57 3.53
N ILE A 107 4.05 14.98 4.73
CA ILE A 107 2.94 15.10 5.69
C ILE A 107 2.79 16.56 6.14
N GLU A 108 3.89 17.26 6.41
CA GLU A 108 3.84 18.68 6.77
C GLU A 108 3.24 19.54 5.65
N ARG A 109 3.60 19.26 4.39
CA ARG A 109 2.98 19.93 3.23
C ARG A 109 1.48 19.66 3.16
N LEU A 110 1.06 18.39 3.30
CA LEU A 110 -0.37 18.01 3.30
C LEU A 110 -1.13 18.70 4.44
N ARG A 111 -0.52 18.85 5.61
CA ARG A 111 -1.12 19.57 6.73
C ARG A 111 -1.35 21.04 6.38
N GLN A 112 -0.36 21.71 5.79
CA GLN A 112 -0.48 23.10 5.35
C GLN A 112 -1.54 23.28 4.27
N GLU A 113 -1.63 22.36 3.32
CA GLU A 113 -2.66 22.35 2.28
C GLU A 113 -4.07 22.17 2.89
N LYS A 114 -4.22 21.27 3.87
CA LYS A 114 -5.47 21.10 4.61
C LYS A 114 -5.87 22.38 5.35
N GLU A 115 -4.93 23.01 6.07
CA GLU A 115 -5.18 24.26 6.78
C GLU A 115 -5.58 25.39 5.81
N ALA A 116 -4.98 25.43 4.61
CA ALA A 116 -5.37 26.39 3.58
C ALA A 116 -6.79 26.14 3.08
N PHE A 117 -7.16 24.87 2.88
CA PHE A 117 -8.52 24.49 2.52
C PHE A 117 -9.53 24.84 3.61
N GLU A 118 -9.23 24.55 4.89
CA GLU A 118 -10.08 24.93 6.03
C GLU A 118 -10.31 26.43 6.11
N ARG A 119 -9.27 27.23 5.85
CA ARG A 119 -9.41 28.71 5.75
C ARG A 119 -10.33 29.12 4.61
N SER A 120 -10.26 28.42 3.46
CA SER A 120 -11.12 28.75 2.30
C SER A 120 -12.59 28.43 2.52
N VAL A 121 -12.89 27.37 3.27
CA VAL A 121 -14.27 26.96 3.57
C VAL A 121 -14.80 27.56 4.89
N GLY A 122 -13.93 28.23 5.66
CA GLY A 122 -14.29 28.95 6.89
C GLY A 122 -14.63 28.05 8.09
N ARG A 123 -14.22 26.77 8.06
CA ARG A 123 -14.46 25.81 9.15
C ARG A 123 -13.41 24.69 9.14
N PRO A 124 -13.20 24.01 10.29
CA PRO A 124 -12.43 22.76 10.31
C PRO A 124 -13.12 21.69 9.46
N VAL A 125 -12.30 20.84 8.81
CA VAL A 125 -12.79 19.70 8.02
C VAL A 125 -12.20 18.39 8.55
N HIS A 126 -13.01 17.34 8.51
CA HIS A 126 -12.55 16.00 8.87
C HIS A 126 -11.56 15.47 7.81
N ASP A 127 -10.58 14.66 8.21
CA ASP A 127 -9.57 14.12 7.30
C ASP A 127 -10.18 13.37 6.11
N PHE A 128 -11.26 12.62 6.34
CA PHE A 128 -11.98 11.93 5.28
C PHE A 128 -12.58 12.91 4.25
N GLU A 129 -13.14 14.03 4.70
CA GLU A 129 -13.68 15.08 3.82
C GLU A 129 -12.57 15.72 2.99
N TRP A 130 -11.44 16.01 3.63
CA TRP A 130 -10.26 16.55 2.98
C TRP A 130 -9.72 15.60 1.90
N PHE A 131 -9.46 14.32 2.26
CA PHE A 131 -9.00 13.33 1.30
C PHE A 131 -10.00 13.11 0.17
N SER A 132 -11.30 13.11 0.45
CA SER A 132 -12.33 12.98 -0.59
C SER A 132 -12.33 14.16 -1.57
N ALA A 133 -11.99 15.36 -1.12
CA ALA A 133 -11.86 16.53 -1.99
C ALA A 133 -10.65 16.42 -2.94
N LEU A 134 -9.53 15.87 -2.47
CA LEU A 134 -8.34 15.63 -3.30
C LEU A 134 -8.56 14.64 -4.45
N TYR A 135 -9.53 13.73 -4.33
CA TYR A 135 -9.82 12.70 -5.34
C TYR A 135 -10.94 13.08 -6.33
N ARG A 136 -11.51 14.27 -6.24
CA ARG A 136 -12.63 14.69 -7.09
C ARG A 136 -12.25 15.56 -8.29
N GLU A 137 -10.97 15.83 -8.49
CA GLU A 137 -10.47 16.60 -9.63
C GLU A 137 -10.00 15.71 -10.79
#